data_616391e85024a681e059beefa910574e
#
_entry.id   616391e85024a681e059beefa910574e
#
_cell.length_a   1.000
_cell.length_b   1.000
_cell.length_c   1.000
_cell.angle_alpha   90.00
_cell.angle_beta   90.00
_cell.angle_gamma   90.00
#
_symmetry.space_group_name_H-M   'P 1'
#
loop_
_entity.id
_entity.type
_entity.pdbx_description
1 polymer ?
#
loop_
_entity_poly.entity_id
_entity_poly.type
_entity_poly.pdbx_seq_one_letter_code
_entity_poly.pdbx_strand_id
1 'polypeptide(L)'
;MLPCWFDAWDPSIPSLQSVLKAGVFLPLQGYDRRGRYCFLIRLGELVPCTMSAEECYKVFIMIFNLILEGNKQYQTKGCCMIIDMEGMTASHATMCSPMLLKKLVVVFQEAFPMDNETLVDMSSMYFLNMTRIVEKVFSIFVSLLNKRYKKMITIQEKDSRVMQEDLGEEILPAEYGGSNRNTQELTEFWVEEMARQSEWLASQAQYRTDETVRVGKSKLSGMLSCSIM
;
A
#
# COMPACT_ATOMS: atom_id res chain seq x y z
N MET A 1 -13.34 -13.55 6.84
CA MET A 1 -13.94 -12.29 6.43
C MET A 1 -12.97 -11.16 6.74
N LEU A 2 -12.80 -10.17 5.86
CA LEU A 2 -12.01 -8.94 6.11
C LEU A 2 -12.94 -7.71 6.14
N PRO A 3 -14.03 -7.73 6.90
CA PRO A 3 -15.10 -6.76 6.76
C PRO A 3 -14.64 -5.34 7.09
N CYS A 4 -13.78 -5.18 8.10
CA CYS A 4 -13.37 -3.86 8.59
C CYS A 4 -12.56 -3.04 7.57
N TRP A 5 -11.89 -3.67 6.60
CA TRP A 5 -11.08 -2.97 5.61
C TRP A 5 -11.89 -2.41 4.45
N PHE A 6 -13.04 -3.03 4.17
CA PHE A 6 -13.91 -2.70 3.03
C PHE A 6 -15.24 -2.06 3.45
N ASP A 7 -15.43 -1.84 4.75
CA ASP A 7 -16.63 -1.19 5.29
C ASP A 7 -16.31 0.26 5.71
N ALA A 8 -17.34 1.12 5.67
CA ALA A 8 -17.28 2.50 6.15
C ALA A 8 -16.06 3.28 5.61
N TRP A 9 -16.00 3.44 4.29
CA TRP A 9 -14.99 4.25 3.62
C TRP A 9 -15.33 5.74 3.71
N ASP A 10 -15.13 6.28 4.89
CA ASP A 10 -15.36 7.68 5.18
C ASP A 10 -14.06 8.34 5.66
N PRO A 11 -13.42 9.18 4.82
CA PRO A 11 -12.17 9.85 5.17
C PRO A 11 -12.33 10.89 6.29
N SER A 12 -13.56 11.25 6.70
CA SER A 12 -13.82 12.17 7.80
C SER A 12 -13.68 11.52 9.19
N ILE A 13 -13.63 10.18 9.26
CA ILE A 13 -13.45 9.45 10.52
C ILE A 13 -12.11 9.87 11.14
N PRO A 14 -12.07 10.34 12.40
CA PRO A 14 -10.87 10.91 13.01
C PRO A 14 -9.64 10.02 12.99
N SER A 15 -9.80 8.71 13.19
CA SER A 15 -8.69 7.76 13.13
C SER A 15 -8.12 7.61 11.72
N LEU A 16 -8.97 7.60 10.68
CA LEU A 16 -8.52 7.56 9.28
C LEU A 16 -7.88 8.90 8.86
N GLN A 17 -8.42 10.02 9.34
CA GLN A 17 -7.80 11.33 9.13
C GLN A 17 -6.40 11.42 9.73
N SER A 18 -6.18 10.82 10.91
CA SER A 18 -4.86 10.79 11.52
C SER A 18 -3.84 10.09 10.64
N VAL A 19 -4.21 8.96 10.05
CA VAL A 19 -3.36 8.22 9.11
C VAL A 19 -3.10 9.02 7.82
N LEU A 20 -4.13 9.66 7.26
CA LEU A 20 -4.00 10.51 6.08
C LEU A 20 -3.04 11.68 6.34
N LYS A 21 -3.22 12.39 7.45
CA LYS A 21 -2.39 13.54 7.83
C LYS A 21 -0.95 13.18 8.18
N ALA A 22 -0.70 11.94 8.59
CA ALA A 22 0.66 11.44 8.81
C ALA A 22 1.42 11.21 7.48
N GLY A 23 0.74 11.18 6.35
CA GLY A 23 1.39 10.97 5.05
C GLY A 23 2.07 9.61 4.93
N VAL A 24 1.45 8.57 5.49
CA VAL A 24 1.99 7.21 5.45
C VAL A 24 1.94 6.64 4.05
N PHE A 25 0.88 6.93 3.32
CA PHE A 25 0.65 6.43 1.95
C PHE A 25 0.44 7.58 1.00
N LEU A 26 1.43 7.84 0.15
CA LEU A 26 1.49 8.98 -0.78
C LEU A 26 1.65 8.50 -2.23
N PRO A 27 0.58 8.40 -2.99
CA PRO A 27 0.70 8.24 -4.43
C PRO A 27 1.41 9.45 -5.04
N LEU A 28 2.41 9.20 -5.86
CA LEU A 28 3.18 10.24 -6.54
C LEU A 28 2.40 10.79 -7.74
N GLN A 29 2.61 12.06 -8.06
CA GLN A 29 1.94 12.69 -9.18
C GLN A 29 2.76 12.52 -10.46
N GLY A 30 2.21 11.77 -11.40
CA GLY A 30 2.86 11.44 -12.67
C GLY A 30 3.18 9.95 -12.82
N TYR A 31 4.06 9.65 -13.76
CA TYR A 31 4.48 8.31 -14.09
C TYR A 31 6.00 8.25 -14.18
N ASP A 32 6.58 7.12 -13.85
CA ASP A 32 8.01 6.91 -14.03
C ASP A 32 8.39 6.77 -15.52
N ARG A 33 9.68 6.62 -15.79
CA ARG A 33 10.23 6.48 -17.16
C ARG A 33 9.66 5.31 -17.96
N ARG A 34 9.08 4.30 -17.28
CA ARG A 34 8.41 3.16 -17.90
C ARG A 34 6.90 3.35 -18.04
N GLY A 35 6.37 4.48 -17.58
CA GLY A 35 4.95 4.81 -17.58
C GLY A 35 4.17 4.13 -16.46
N ARG A 36 4.84 3.64 -15.39
CA ARG A 36 4.20 3.02 -14.22
C ARG A 36 3.77 4.09 -13.24
N TYR A 37 2.67 3.82 -12.55
CA TYR A 37 2.23 4.69 -11.46
C TYR A 37 3.02 4.39 -10.18
N CYS A 38 3.47 5.40 -9.46
CA CYS A 38 4.35 5.24 -8.31
C CYS A 38 3.65 5.58 -7.00
N PHE A 39 3.92 4.77 -5.98
CA PHE A 39 3.42 4.95 -4.62
C PHE A 39 4.59 5.04 -3.65
N LEU A 40 4.55 6.01 -2.75
CA LEU A 40 5.48 6.13 -1.64
C LEU A 40 4.76 5.73 -0.35
N ILE A 41 5.31 4.78 0.39
CA ILE A 41 4.79 4.27 1.65
C ILE A 41 5.83 4.54 2.72
N ARG A 42 5.52 5.39 3.70
CA ARG A 42 6.42 5.85 4.76
C ARG A 42 6.02 5.19 6.07
N LEU A 43 6.55 4.00 6.33
CA LEU A 43 6.13 3.19 7.48
C LEU A 43 6.53 3.78 8.84
N GLY A 44 7.58 4.58 8.89
CA GLY A 44 8.02 5.27 10.11
C GLY A 44 7.11 6.40 10.57
N GLU A 45 6.24 6.91 9.68
CA GLU A 45 5.26 7.95 10.02
C GLU A 45 4.03 7.40 10.76
N LEU A 46 3.90 6.08 10.85
CA LEU A 46 2.91 5.46 11.70
C LEU A 46 3.17 5.79 13.16
N VAL A 47 2.12 6.12 13.90
CA VAL A 47 2.21 6.32 15.36
C VAL A 47 1.56 5.14 16.06
N PRO A 48 2.35 4.13 16.51
CA PRO A 48 1.83 2.85 17.01
C PRO A 48 0.81 2.93 18.15
N CYS A 49 0.85 4.02 18.94
CA CYS A 49 -0.07 4.20 20.07
C CYS A 49 -1.44 4.74 19.67
N THR A 50 -1.57 5.37 18.50
CA THR A 50 -2.78 6.07 18.07
C THR A 50 -3.34 5.58 16.75
N MET A 51 -2.56 4.85 15.97
CA MET A 51 -2.93 4.32 14.66
C MET A 51 -2.85 2.79 14.71
N SER A 52 -3.91 2.12 14.31
CA SER A 52 -3.88 0.67 14.11
C SER A 52 -3.40 0.33 12.70
N ALA A 53 -2.76 -0.82 12.54
CA ALA A 53 -2.37 -1.31 11.23
C ALA A 53 -3.58 -1.55 10.30
N GLU A 54 -4.75 -1.84 10.87
CA GLU A 54 -6.00 -2.02 10.14
C GLU A 54 -6.52 -0.70 9.55
N GLU A 55 -6.44 0.40 10.31
CA GLU A 55 -6.79 1.74 9.81
C GLU A 55 -5.84 2.21 8.71
N CYS A 56 -4.55 1.98 8.90
CA CYS A 56 -3.53 2.28 7.88
C CYS A 56 -3.81 1.53 6.59
N TYR A 57 -4.14 0.25 6.70
CA TYR A 57 -4.46 -0.55 5.55
C TYR A 57 -5.78 -0.15 4.88
N LYS A 58 -6.78 0.26 5.66
CA LYS A 58 -8.02 0.80 5.14
C LYS A 58 -7.78 2.07 4.32
N VAL A 59 -6.99 3.01 4.82
CA VAL A 59 -6.61 4.23 4.08
C VAL A 59 -5.87 3.87 2.80
N PHE A 60 -4.91 2.93 2.87
CA PHE A 60 -4.23 2.42 1.67
C PHE A 60 -5.22 1.91 0.62
N ILE A 61 -6.17 1.04 1.00
CA ILE A 61 -7.17 0.50 0.07
C ILE A 61 -8.06 1.61 -0.51
N MET A 62 -8.50 2.56 0.30
CA MET A 62 -9.34 3.69 -0.16
C MET A 62 -8.63 4.51 -1.24
N ILE A 63 -7.40 4.95 -0.99
CA ILE A 63 -6.60 5.72 -1.95
C ILE A 63 -6.30 4.87 -3.19
N PHE A 64 -5.97 3.60 -3.00
CA PHE A 64 -5.63 2.70 -4.10
C PHE A 64 -6.82 2.48 -5.04
N ASN A 65 -8.02 2.27 -4.51
CA ASN A 65 -9.22 2.13 -5.32
C ASN A 65 -9.58 3.42 -6.08
N LEU A 66 -9.40 4.57 -5.45
CA LEU A 66 -9.60 5.86 -6.11
C LEU A 66 -8.68 6.02 -7.33
N ILE A 67 -7.42 5.60 -7.20
CA ILE A 67 -6.46 5.63 -8.31
C ILE A 67 -6.81 4.61 -9.39
N LEU A 68 -7.22 3.40 -9.01
CA LEU A 68 -7.63 2.37 -9.96
C LEU A 68 -8.79 2.82 -10.84
N GLU A 69 -9.81 3.44 -10.26
CA GLU A 69 -10.98 3.94 -10.99
C GLU A 69 -10.59 5.04 -11.97
N GLY A 70 -9.76 5.99 -11.54
CA GLY A 70 -9.36 7.15 -12.34
C GLY A 70 -8.23 6.91 -13.33
N ASN A 71 -7.49 5.79 -13.25
CA ASN A 71 -6.20 5.65 -13.92
C ASN A 71 -6.09 4.40 -14.80
N LYS A 72 -6.50 4.53 -16.07
CA LYS A 72 -6.39 3.45 -17.06
C LYS A 72 -4.95 3.02 -17.34
N GLN A 73 -3.98 3.91 -17.21
CA GLN A 73 -2.56 3.60 -17.47
C GLN A 73 -2.00 2.65 -16.41
N TYR A 74 -2.39 2.80 -15.14
CA TYR A 74 -2.03 1.87 -14.09
C TYR A 74 -2.39 0.42 -14.45
N GLN A 75 -3.59 0.20 -15.02
CA GLN A 75 -4.09 -1.13 -15.37
C GLN A 75 -3.29 -1.81 -16.50
N THR A 76 -2.50 -1.05 -17.25
CA THR A 76 -1.75 -1.57 -18.41
C THR A 76 -0.24 -1.56 -18.23
N LYS A 77 0.29 -0.70 -17.36
CA LYS A 77 1.74 -0.48 -17.16
C LYS A 77 2.27 -0.97 -15.82
N GLY A 78 1.36 -1.43 -14.93
CA GLY A 78 1.74 -1.82 -13.57
C GLY A 78 2.08 -0.63 -12.68
N CYS A 79 2.71 -0.91 -11.55
CA CYS A 79 3.06 0.11 -10.56
C CYS A 79 4.47 -0.07 -10.00
N CYS A 80 4.94 0.99 -9.37
CA CYS A 80 6.13 0.98 -8.54
C CYS A 80 5.76 1.36 -7.11
N MET A 81 6.21 0.59 -6.14
CA MET A 81 6.03 0.90 -4.72
C MET A 81 7.40 1.20 -4.09
N ILE A 82 7.50 2.35 -3.46
CA ILE A 82 8.65 2.77 -2.68
C ILE A 82 8.24 2.65 -1.22
N ILE A 83 8.83 1.72 -0.48
CA ILE A 83 8.50 1.43 0.92
C ILE A 83 9.66 1.91 1.78
N ASP A 84 9.52 3.06 2.38
CA ASP A 84 10.51 3.65 3.27
C ASP A 84 10.27 3.19 4.70
N MET A 85 11.30 2.59 5.29
CA MET A 85 11.28 2.07 6.65
C MET A 85 12.06 2.98 7.63
N GLU A 86 12.48 4.17 7.19
CA GLU A 86 13.12 5.16 8.06
C GLU A 86 12.21 5.48 9.26
N GLY A 87 12.78 5.55 10.46
CA GLY A 87 12.03 5.83 11.69
C GLY A 87 11.26 4.64 12.29
N MET A 88 11.21 3.49 11.61
CA MET A 88 10.58 2.31 12.21
C MET A 88 11.30 1.82 13.46
N THR A 89 10.51 1.52 14.49
CA THR A 89 10.95 1.03 15.81
C THR A 89 10.39 -0.35 16.12
N ALA A 90 10.77 -0.91 17.27
CA ALA A 90 10.19 -2.17 17.76
C ALA A 90 8.66 -2.08 17.95
N SER A 91 8.12 -0.92 18.33
CA SER A 91 6.68 -0.72 18.45
C SER A 91 5.94 -0.88 17.12
N HIS A 92 6.52 -0.41 16.01
CA HIS A 92 5.99 -0.64 14.67
C HIS A 92 5.99 -2.13 14.32
N ALA A 93 7.05 -2.84 14.67
CA ALA A 93 7.14 -4.28 14.44
C ALA A 93 6.05 -5.07 15.18
N THR A 94 5.66 -4.63 16.38
CA THR A 94 4.58 -5.26 17.15
C THR A 94 3.18 -5.06 16.55
N MET A 95 2.96 -4.01 15.76
CA MET A 95 1.71 -3.82 15.01
C MET A 95 1.51 -4.89 13.92
N CYS A 96 2.60 -5.47 13.44
CA CYS A 96 2.60 -6.44 12.34
C CYS A 96 2.55 -7.88 12.88
N SER A 97 1.42 -8.32 13.42
CA SER A 97 1.29 -9.72 13.79
C SER A 97 1.44 -10.64 12.56
N PRO A 98 1.96 -11.88 12.71
CA PRO A 98 2.07 -12.81 11.58
C PRO A 98 0.72 -13.09 10.89
N MET A 99 -0.37 -13.09 11.63
CA MET A 99 -1.71 -13.24 11.08
C MET A 99 -2.11 -12.04 10.23
N LEU A 100 -1.82 -10.81 10.68
CA LEU A 100 -2.08 -9.60 9.91
C LEU A 100 -1.24 -9.58 8.64
N LEU A 101 0.07 -9.86 8.73
CA LEU A 101 0.94 -9.94 7.55
C LEU A 101 0.42 -10.95 6.53
N LYS A 102 -0.06 -12.11 6.99
CA LYS A 102 -0.68 -13.09 6.10
C LYS A 102 -1.92 -12.55 5.40
N LYS A 103 -2.81 -11.85 6.12
CA LYS A 103 -3.98 -11.20 5.54
C LYS A 103 -3.58 -10.13 4.51
N LEU A 104 -2.61 -9.29 4.86
CA LEU A 104 -2.10 -8.24 3.96
C LEU A 104 -1.55 -8.84 2.65
N VAL A 105 -0.72 -9.87 2.75
CA VAL A 105 -0.13 -10.53 1.60
C VAL A 105 -1.20 -11.19 0.72
N VAL A 106 -2.20 -11.85 1.32
CA VAL A 106 -3.30 -12.46 0.56
C VAL A 106 -4.09 -11.39 -0.20
N VAL A 107 -4.49 -10.30 0.48
CA VAL A 107 -5.22 -9.21 -0.19
C VAL A 107 -4.34 -8.57 -1.27
N PHE A 108 -3.07 -8.33 -0.99
CA PHE A 108 -2.14 -7.78 -1.97
C PHE A 108 -2.01 -8.67 -3.23
N GLN A 109 -1.94 -9.97 -3.07
CA GLN A 109 -1.76 -10.89 -4.19
C GLN A 109 -3.05 -11.25 -4.93
N GLU A 110 -4.22 -11.19 -4.28
CA GLU A 110 -5.48 -11.67 -4.83
C GLU A 110 -6.48 -10.54 -5.21
N ALA A 111 -6.39 -9.38 -4.54
CA ALA A 111 -7.36 -8.29 -4.73
C ALA A 111 -6.83 -7.15 -5.61
N PHE A 112 -5.53 -7.01 -5.76
CA PHE A 112 -4.98 -6.01 -6.66
C PHE A 112 -4.83 -6.61 -8.07
N PRO A 113 -5.12 -5.83 -9.12
CA PRO A 113 -5.06 -6.29 -10.52
C PRO A 113 -3.61 -6.45 -11.00
N MET A 114 -2.82 -7.18 -10.23
CA MET A 114 -1.47 -7.62 -10.56
C MET A 114 -1.43 -9.11 -10.88
N ASP A 115 -2.60 -9.74 -11.08
CA ASP A 115 -2.70 -11.16 -11.44
C ASP A 115 -2.22 -11.45 -12.87
N ASN A 116 -2.19 -10.44 -13.71
CA ASN A 116 -1.61 -10.56 -15.04
C ASN A 116 -0.08 -10.68 -14.91
N GLU A 117 0.49 -11.74 -15.49
CA GLU A 117 1.94 -11.95 -15.48
C GLU A 117 2.71 -10.73 -16.00
N THR A 118 2.21 -10.10 -17.04
CA THR A 118 2.80 -8.90 -17.63
C THR A 118 2.87 -7.74 -16.62
N LEU A 119 1.81 -7.51 -15.83
CA LEU A 119 1.78 -6.42 -14.85
C LEU A 119 2.74 -6.68 -13.68
N VAL A 120 2.84 -7.93 -13.22
CA VAL A 120 3.81 -8.29 -12.17
C VAL A 120 5.24 -8.10 -12.66
N ASP A 121 5.54 -8.54 -13.88
CA ASP A 121 6.87 -8.39 -14.45
C ASP A 121 7.25 -6.93 -14.72
N MET A 122 6.27 -6.05 -14.91
CA MET A 122 6.48 -4.60 -15.08
C MET A 122 6.53 -3.84 -13.76
N SER A 123 6.13 -4.43 -12.65
CA SER A 123 6.04 -3.76 -11.35
C SER A 123 7.35 -3.91 -10.56
N SER A 124 7.58 -2.97 -9.64
CA SER A 124 8.78 -2.97 -8.77
C SER A 124 8.40 -2.58 -7.34
N MET A 125 9.11 -3.10 -6.36
CA MET A 125 9.01 -2.74 -4.94
C MET A 125 10.40 -2.40 -4.41
N TYR A 126 10.63 -1.13 -4.11
CA TYR A 126 11.86 -0.64 -3.49
C TYR A 126 11.68 -0.53 -1.99
N PHE A 127 12.45 -1.30 -1.23
CA PHE A 127 12.48 -1.24 0.23
C PHE A 127 13.71 -0.43 0.66
N LEU A 128 13.46 0.73 1.27
CA LEU A 128 14.49 1.68 1.66
C LEU A 128 14.73 1.64 3.17
N ASN A 129 15.94 1.97 3.59
CA ASN A 129 16.32 2.19 4.99
C ASN A 129 15.99 1.03 5.92
N MET A 130 16.23 -0.19 5.46
CA MET A 130 15.94 -1.39 6.25
C MET A 130 16.87 -1.48 7.47
N THR A 131 16.28 -1.52 8.66
CA THR A 131 16.99 -1.69 9.92
C THR A 131 16.95 -3.15 10.38
N ARG A 132 17.88 -3.55 11.25
CA ARG A 132 17.91 -4.92 11.83
C ARG A 132 16.62 -5.29 12.57
N ILE A 133 15.89 -4.30 13.13
CA ILE A 133 14.63 -4.53 13.84
C ILE A 133 13.56 -4.95 12.84
N VAL A 134 13.56 -4.34 11.68
CA VAL A 134 12.55 -4.54 10.62
C VAL A 134 12.84 -5.80 9.80
N GLU A 135 14.10 -6.22 9.68
CA GLU A 135 14.51 -7.39 8.89
C GLU A 135 13.73 -8.67 9.24
N LYS A 136 13.41 -8.89 10.51
CA LYS A 136 12.64 -10.07 10.94
C LYS A 136 11.21 -10.03 10.41
N VAL A 137 10.52 -8.89 10.52
CA VAL A 137 9.15 -8.70 10.01
C VAL A 137 9.16 -8.80 8.49
N PHE A 138 10.14 -8.19 7.84
CA PHE A 138 10.33 -8.25 6.40
C PHE A 138 10.57 -9.69 5.93
N SER A 139 11.40 -10.48 6.63
CA SER A 139 11.63 -11.89 6.30
C SER A 139 10.34 -12.72 6.33
N ILE A 140 9.48 -12.48 7.33
CA ILE A 140 8.15 -13.12 7.41
C ILE A 140 7.31 -12.68 6.21
N PHE A 141 7.22 -11.39 5.93
CA PHE A 141 6.49 -10.86 4.78
C PHE A 141 6.95 -11.52 3.47
N VAL A 142 8.26 -11.52 3.19
CA VAL A 142 8.82 -12.14 1.98
C VAL A 142 8.54 -13.63 1.93
N SER A 143 8.57 -14.34 3.07
CA SER A 143 8.28 -15.79 3.10
C SER A 143 6.87 -16.12 2.61
N LEU A 144 5.92 -15.24 2.87
CA LEU A 144 4.51 -15.38 2.49
C LEU A 144 4.23 -15.04 1.02
N LEU A 145 5.11 -14.29 0.37
CA LEU A 145 4.98 -13.93 -1.05
C LEU A 145 5.23 -15.13 -1.95
N ASN A 146 4.49 -15.22 -3.04
CA ASN A 146 4.79 -16.16 -4.11
C ASN A 146 6.06 -15.75 -4.91
N LYS A 147 6.59 -16.66 -5.74
CA LYS A 147 7.86 -16.44 -6.46
C LYS A 147 7.82 -15.23 -7.41
N ARG A 148 6.65 -14.89 -7.95
CA ARG A 148 6.50 -13.77 -8.89
C ARG A 148 6.74 -12.43 -8.16
N TYR A 149 6.04 -12.23 -7.04
CA TYR A 149 6.18 -11.00 -6.24
C TYR A 149 7.57 -10.85 -5.62
N LYS A 150 8.24 -11.96 -5.29
CA LYS A 150 9.63 -11.90 -4.79
C LYS A 150 10.62 -11.30 -5.80
N LYS A 151 10.38 -11.47 -7.09
CA LYS A 151 11.22 -10.89 -8.15
C LYS A 151 11.12 -9.37 -8.25
N MET A 152 10.01 -8.79 -7.74
CA MET A 152 9.78 -7.34 -7.78
C MET A 152 10.59 -6.59 -6.71
N ILE A 153 11.13 -7.31 -5.71
CA ILE A 153 11.75 -6.71 -4.52
C ILE A 153 13.17 -6.27 -4.82
N THR A 154 13.45 -5.01 -4.54
CA THR A 154 14.79 -4.43 -4.49
C THR A 154 15.01 -3.76 -3.15
N ILE A 155 16.09 -4.11 -2.44
CA ILE A 155 16.45 -3.50 -1.15
C ILE A 155 17.59 -2.55 -1.39
N GLN A 156 17.47 -1.32 -0.92
CA GLN A 156 18.53 -0.31 -1.06
C GLN A 156 18.42 0.79 0.00
N GLU A 157 19.45 1.61 0.09
CA GLU A 157 19.44 2.82 0.90
C GLU A 157 18.74 3.97 0.16
N LYS A 158 18.22 4.96 0.89
CA LYS A 158 17.45 6.09 0.38
C LYS A 158 18.22 6.89 -0.69
N ASP A 159 19.51 7.08 -0.48
CA ASP A 159 20.37 7.85 -1.37
C ASP A 159 20.91 7.05 -2.57
N SER A 160 20.39 5.84 -2.76
CA SER A 160 20.81 5.00 -3.88
C SER A 160 20.34 5.59 -5.20
N ARG A 161 21.25 5.86 -6.11
CA ARG A 161 20.94 6.34 -7.46
C ARG A 161 20.15 5.35 -8.31
N VAL A 162 20.18 4.06 -7.96
CA VAL A 162 19.49 3.01 -8.72
C VAL A 162 17.98 3.29 -8.84
N MET A 163 17.34 3.71 -7.74
CA MET A 163 15.91 4.06 -7.77
C MET A 163 15.67 5.32 -8.60
N GLN A 164 16.50 6.37 -8.42
CA GLN A 164 16.40 7.62 -9.19
C GLN A 164 16.60 7.39 -10.69
N GLU A 165 17.54 6.53 -11.07
CA GLU A 165 17.80 6.17 -12.47
C GLU A 165 16.65 5.38 -13.08
N ASP A 166 16.02 4.47 -12.34
CA ASP A 166 14.89 3.67 -12.83
C ASP A 166 13.59 4.48 -12.91
N LEU A 167 13.29 5.30 -11.91
CA LEU A 167 12.03 6.03 -11.81
C LEU A 167 12.06 7.39 -12.48
N GLY A 168 13.16 8.10 -12.38
CA GLY A 168 13.33 9.50 -12.80
C GLY A 168 13.19 10.48 -11.64
N GLU A 169 14.03 11.51 -11.66
CA GLU A 169 14.04 12.57 -10.63
C GLU A 169 12.74 13.40 -10.64
N GLU A 170 12.09 13.50 -11.79
CA GLU A 170 10.89 14.29 -12.01
C GLU A 170 9.66 13.76 -11.26
N ILE A 171 9.64 12.47 -10.89
CA ILE A 171 8.51 11.88 -10.16
C ILE A 171 8.77 11.81 -8.66
N LEU A 172 10.03 11.75 -8.26
CA LEU A 172 10.40 11.57 -6.85
C LEU A 172 10.26 12.88 -6.07
N PRO A 173 9.79 12.82 -4.80
CA PRO A 173 9.84 13.96 -3.89
C PRO A 173 11.28 14.43 -3.63
N ALA A 174 11.43 15.69 -3.24
CA ALA A 174 12.74 16.28 -2.95
C ALA A 174 13.52 15.49 -1.88
N GLU A 175 12.84 14.95 -0.87
CA GLU A 175 13.44 14.15 0.21
C GLU A 175 13.99 12.80 -0.28
N TYR A 176 13.62 12.40 -1.52
CA TYR A 176 14.10 11.18 -2.19
C TYR A 176 14.99 11.49 -3.39
N GLY A 177 15.57 12.71 -3.42
CA GLY A 177 16.48 13.14 -4.46
C GLY A 177 15.82 13.50 -5.79
N GLY A 178 14.53 13.82 -5.76
CA GLY A 178 13.77 14.24 -6.93
C GLY A 178 13.50 15.73 -6.97
N SER A 179 12.70 16.15 -7.96
CA SER A 179 12.29 17.52 -8.20
C SER A 179 10.77 17.73 -8.11
N ASN A 180 10.03 16.70 -7.73
CA ASN A 180 8.58 16.77 -7.53
C ASN A 180 8.22 17.42 -6.20
N ARG A 181 6.92 17.59 -5.94
CA ARG A 181 6.40 18.07 -4.65
C ARG A 181 7.04 17.32 -3.48
N ASN A 182 7.33 18.03 -2.41
CA ASN A 182 7.80 17.40 -1.18
C ASN A 182 6.70 16.54 -0.53
N THR A 183 7.07 15.72 0.45
CA THR A 183 6.13 14.81 1.11
C THR A 183 5.04 15.51 1.88
N GLN A 184 5.30 16.72 2.40
CA GLN A 184 4.29 17.56 3.07
C GLN A 184 3.22 18.03 2.08
N GLU A 185 3.62 18.59 0.94
CA GLU A 185 2.70 19.05 -0.11
C GLU A 185 1.87 17.90 -0.69
N LEU A 186 2.47 16.71 -0.84
CA LEU A 186 1.75 15.50 -1.27
C LEU A 186 0.72 15.06 -0.21
N THR A 187 1.06 15.14 1.07
CA THR A 187 0.15 14.82 2.17
C THR A 187 -1.06 15.75 2.16
N GLU A 188 -0.84 17.05 2.08
CA GLU A 188 -1.91 18.05 2.02
C GLU A 188 -2.82 17.81 0.80
N PHE A 189 -2.24 17.58 -0.36
CA PHE A 189 -2.98 17.24 -1.58
C PHE A 189 -3.87 16.00 -1.38
N TRP A 190 -3.34 14.91 -0.81
CA TRP A 190 -4.13 13.68 -0.64
C TRP A 190 -5.19 13.79 0.45
N VAL A 191 -4.95 14.58 1.50
CA VAL A 191 -5.99 14.89 2.51
C VAL A 191 -7.17 15.62 1.86
N GLU A 192 -6.90 16.62 1.02
CA GLU A 192 -7.94 17.37 0.30
C GLU A 192 -8.64 16.50 -0.75
N GLU A 193 -7.90 15.70 -1.50
CA GLU A 193 -8.47 14.83 -2.53
C GLU A 193 -9.39 13.77 -1.93
N MET A 194 -8.99 13.14 -0.83
CA MET A 194 -9.82 12.16 -0.13
C MET A 194 -11.10 12.80 0.43
N ALA A 195 -11.03 14.03 0.94
CA ALA A 195 -12.21 14.76 1.38
C ALA A 195 -13.16 15.09 0.20
N ARG A 196 -12.61 15.47 -0.94
CA ARG A 196 -13.37 15.75 -2.17
C ARG A 196 -14.09 14.51 -2.70
N GLN A 197 -13.48 13.35 -2.57
CA GLN A 197 -13.99 12.07 -3.06
C GLN A 197 -14.82 11.29 -2.02
N SER A 198 -15.16 11.92 -0.90
CA SER A 198 -15.83 11.25 0.23
C SER A 198 -17.17 10.60 -0.16
N GLU A 199 -17.99 11.25 -0.99
CA GLU A 199 -19.26 10.69 -1.47
C GLU A 199 -19.03 9.45 -2.35
N TRP A 200 -18.06 9.50 -3.26
CA TRP A 200 -17.71 8.35 -4.08
C TRP A 200 -17.20 7.20 -3.22
N LEU A 201 -16.29 7.46 -2.29
CA LEU A 201 -15.78 6.45 -1.37
C LEU A 201 -16.90 5.79 -0.55
N ALA A 202 -17.83 6.59 0.00
CA ALA A 202 -18.97 6.07 0.73
C ALA A 202 -19.86 5.19 -0.15
N SER A 203 -20.01 5.54 -1.44
CA SER A 203 -20.78 4.75 -2.38
C SER A 203 -20.16 3.37 -2.67
N GLN A 204 -18.84 3.24 -2.57
CA GLN A 204 -18.14 1.97 -2.78
C GLN A 204 -18.49 0.91 -1.72
N ALA A 205 -18.86 1.32 -0.50
CA ALA A 205 -19.25 0.42 0.57
C ALA A 205 -20.53 -0.42 0.26
N GLN A 206 -21.32 0.00 -0.72
CA GLN A 206 -22.50 -0.75 -1.19
C GLN A 206 -22.16 -1.93 -2.10
N TYR A 207 -20.99 -1.91 -2.75
CA TYR A 207 -20.58 -2.99 -3.64
C TYR A 207 -20.02 -4.14 -2.82
N ARG A 208 -20.83 -5.15 -2.60
CA ARG A 208 -20.48 -6.36 -1.85
C ARG A 208 -20.64 -7.60 -2.69
N THR A 209 -19.72 -8.54 -2.52
CA THR A 209 -19.83 -9.87 -3.12
C THR A 209 -20.87 -10.69 -2.34
N ASP A 210 -21.83 -11.26 -3.03
CA ASP A 210 -22.70 -12.26 -2.44
C ASP A 210 -21.97 -13.60 -2.39
N GLU A 211 -21.44 -13.93 -1.20
CA GLU A 211 -20.70 -15.17 -0.97
C GLU A 211 -21.59 -16.42 -1.11
N THR A 212 -22.92 -16.30 -1.11
CA THR A 212 -23.83 -17.44 -1.26
C THR A 212 -23.85 -17.98 -2.69
N VAL A 213 -23.56 -17.12 -3.66
CA VAL A 213 -23.52 -17.49 -5.09
C VAL A 213 -22.11 -17.83 -5.59
N ARG A 214 -21.09 -17.80 -4.72
CA ARG A 214 -19.72 -18.11 -5.10
C ARG A 214 -19.57 -19.59 -5.44
N VAL A 215 -19.16 -19.90 -6.66
CA VAL A 215 -18.83 -21.25 -7.10
C VAL A 215 -17.41 -21.60 -6.66
N GLY A 216 -17.27 -22.59 -5.79
CA GLY A 216 -15.99 -23.09 -5.27
C GLY A 216 -15.54 -22.44 -3.96
N LYS A 217 -14.59 -23.10 -3.25
CA LYS A 217 -13.99 -22.53 -2.03
C LYS A 217 -12.91 -21.52 -2.42
N SER A 218 -13.08 -20.26 -2.03
CA SER A 218 -12.01 -19.28 -2.14
C SER A 218 -10.82 -19.72 -1.29
N LYS A 219 -9.60 -19.50 -1.80
CA LYS A 219 -8.36 -19.64 -1.00
C LYS A 219 -8.42 -18.76 0.27
N LEU A 220 -9.10 -17.62 0.18
CA LEU A 220 -9.39 -16.74 1.31
C LEU A 220 -10.28 -17.40 2.38
N SER A 221 -11.31 -18.16 2.01
CA SER A 221 -12.23 -18.75 3.00
C SER A 221 -11.55 -19.78 3.91
N GLY A 222 -10.61 -20.56 3.37
CA GLY A 222 -9.84 -21.53 4.17
C GLY A 222 -8.83 -20.88 5.12
N MET A 223 -8.37 -19.67 4.82
CA MET A 223 -7.41 -18.93 5.65
C MET A 223 -8.07 -18.09 6.75
N LEU A 224 -9.35 -17.77 6.59
CA LEU A 224 -10.11 -16.90 7.49
C LEU A 224 -10.96 -17.67 8.50
N SER A 225 -11.19 -18.96 8.28
CA SER A 225 -11.97 -19.82 9.20
C SER A 225 -11.22 -20.26 10.47
N CYS A 226 -9.92 -19.97 10.59
CA CYS A 226 -9.11 -20.31 11.77
C CYS A 226 -9.13 -19.26 12.90
N SER A 227 -10.09 -18.35 12.93
CA SER A 227 -10.10 -17.26 13.93
C SER A 227 -11.32 -17.27 14.85
N ILE A 228 -11.97 -18.44 15.05
CA ILE A 228 -13.00 -18.59 16.10
C ILE A 228 -12.67 -19.90 16.86
N MET A 229 -11.77 -19.82 17.78
CA MET A 229 -11.71 -20.59 19.04
C MET A 229 -10.86 -19.81 20.04
#